data_8c1c4b16767a60334d5819ff54e7bfaf
#
_entry.id   8c1c4b16767a60334d5819ff54e7bfaf
#
_cell.length_a   1.000
_cell.length_b   1.000
_cell.length_c   1.000
_cell.angle_alpha   90.00
_cell.angle_beta   90.00
_cell.angle_gamma   90.00
#
_symmetry.space_group_name_H-M   'P 1'
#
loop_
_entity.id
_entity.type
_entity.pdbx_description
1 polymer ?
#
loop_
_entity_poly.entity_id
_entity_poly.type
_entity_poly.pdbx_seq_one_letter_code
_entity_poly.pdbx_strand_id
1 'polypeptide(L)'
;VAELVPHGDEEYIPRKIAGKKDIAILYIAYKHRKNTLLEGPTGSGKTMAIRWLARKLRVPYMRVNLNGGTTVEDLVGQWIYKDGGFTWSDGVLTRMMRYGGIFVADEINAAPTEILFVLNSVLDDERKVVLTQKDGEVVTACDDFWFVATMNPENLYEGTKMLNEALRDRFQVVLEYDYSREVEKKLELTDDLLEIAKMLRERNDEIRTPVSTRALVQFKENCELFGLRLAREMFVQKFHVDERKIVREILNLKYITKCKEANKNE
;
A
#
# COMPACT_ATOMS: atom_id res chain seq x y z
N VAL A 1 -3.53 18.96 12.53
CA VAL A 1 -3.98 17.55 12.54
C VAL A 1 -5.29 17.40 11.75
N ALA A 2 -6.26 18.37 11.83
CA ALA A 2 -7.48 18.33 11.02
C ALA A 2 -7.19 18.31 9.49
N GLU A 3 -6.10 18.93 9.05
CA GLU A 3 -5.64 18.93 7.65
C GLU A 3 -5.15 17.55 7.16
N LEU A 4 -4.93 16.61 8.07
CA LEU A 4 -4.50 15.23 7.75
C LEU A 4 -5.66 14.28 7.47
N VAL A 5 -6.91 14.73 7.54
CA VAL A 5 -8.07 13.91 7.15
C VAL A 5 -8.09 13.76 5.62
N PRO A 6 -8.09 12.54 5.07
CA PRO A 6 -8.08 12.35 3.62
C PRO A 6 -9.31 12.95 2.95
N HIS A 7 -9.10 13.71 1.90
CA HIS A 7 -10.14 14.25 1.01
C HIS A 7 -10.21 13.44 -0.29
N GLY A 8 -11.28 13.65 -1.06
CA GLY A 8 -11.52 13.04 -2.37
C GLY A 8 -12.69 12.07 -2.38
N ASP A 9 -13.16 11.72 -3.58
CA ASP A 9 -14.34 10.86 -3.79
C ASP A 9 -13.98 9.44 -4.23
N GLU A 10 -12.68 9.07 -4.13
CA GLU A 10 -12.23 7.73 -4.50
C GLU A 10 -13.01 6.66 -3.74
N GLU A 11 -13.73 5.81 -4.46
CA GLU A 11 -14.43 4.68 -3.87
C GLU A 11 -13.50 3.49 -3.72
N TYR A 12 -13.58 2.85 -2.56
CA TYR A 12 -12.93 1.58 -2.31
C TYR A 12 -13.95 0.45 -2.45
N ILE A 13 -13.60 -0.57 -3.20
CA ILE A 13 -14.42 -1.77 -3.35
C ILE A 13 -13.94 -2.80 -2.32
N PRO A 14 -14.73 -3.05 -1.25
CA PRO A 14 -14.36 -4.01 -0.22
C PRO A 14 -14.25 -5.43 -0.78
N ARG A 15 -13.23 -6.15 -0.35
CA ARG A 15 -13.05 -7.58 -0.61
C ARG A 15 -13.53 -8.42 0.55
N LYS A 16 -13.70 -9.71 0.32
CA LYS A 16 -14.01 -10.66 1.40
C LYS A 16 -12.73 -11.38 1.83
N ILE A 17 -12.46 -11.39 3.13
CA ILE A 17 -11.41 -12.16 3.77
C ILE A 17 -12.10 -13.06 4.80
N ALA A 18 -11.97 -14.38 4.65
CA ALA A 18 -12.65 -15.35 5.50
C ALA A 18 -14.16 -15.07 5.66
N GLY A 19 -14.84 -14.70 4.57
CA GLY A 19 -16.28 -14.44 4.53
C GLY A 19 -16.72 -13.06 5.03
N LYS A 20 -15.85 -12.24 5.63
CA LYS A 20 -16.15 -10.89 6.10
C LYS A 20 -15.54 -9.84 5.18
N LYS A 21 -16.19 -8.68 5.07
CA LYS A 21 -15.60 -7.55 4.35
C LYS A 21 -14.35 -7.06 5.11
N ASP A 22 -13.26 -6.88 4.38
CA ASP A 22 -11.99 -6.37 4.93
C ASP A 22 -12.16 -5.05 5.71
N ILE A 23 -12.95 -4.13 5.18
CA ILE A 23 -13.27 -2.85 5.86
C ILE A 23 -13.93 -3.08 7.23
N ALA A 24 -14.77 -4.11 7.39
CA ALA A 24 -15.36 -4.42 8.67
C ALA A 24 -14.31 -4.95 9.67
N ILE A 25 -13.37 -5.77 9.19
CA ILE A 25 -12.25 -6.27 10.00
C ILE A 25 -11.34 -5.09 10.42
N LEU A 26 -10.97 -4.24 9.46
CA LEU A 26 -10.13 -3.07 9.71
C LEU A 26 -10.80 -2.05 10.67
N TYR A 27 -12.11 -1.87 10.57
CA TYR A 27 -12.85 -1.02 11.49
C TYR A 27 -12.81 -1.55 12.93
N ILE A 28 -12.95 -2.88 13.11
CA ILE A 28 -12.83 -3.52 14.42
C ILE A 28 -11.41 -3.37 14.95
N ALA A 29 -10.38 -3.62 14.12
CA ALA A 29 -8.99 -3.43 14.49
C ALA A 29 -8.70 -1.98 14.90
N TYR A 30 -9.21 -1.00 14.15
CA TYR A 30 -9.14 0.41 14.50
C TYR A 30 -9.79 0.70 15.86
N LYS A 31 -11.01 0.24 16.11
CA LYS A 31 -11.74 0.47 17.36
C LYS A 31 -11.02 -0.10 18.58
N HIS A 32 -10.33 -1.21 18.43
CA HIS A 32 -9.60 -1.88 19.50
C HIS A 32 -8.09 -1.60 19.48
N ARG A 33 -7.64 -0.65 18.65
CA ARG A 33 -6.22 -0.25 18.52
C ARG A 33 -5.26 -1.45 18.31
N LYS A 34 -5.71 -2.44 17.53
CA LYS A 34 -4.90 -3.63 17.24
C LYS A 34 -3.90 -3.31 16.14
N ASN A 35 -2.61 -3.42 16.43
CA ASN A 35 -1.57 -3.28 15.43
C ASN A 35 -1.87 -4.20 14.26
N THR A 36 -1.93 -3.64 13.05
CA THR A 36 -2.43 -4.35 11.88
C THR A 36 -1.36 -4.39 10.78
N LEU A 37 -1.12 -5.57 10.23
CA LEU A 37 -0.25 -5.80 9.08
C LEU A 37 -1.09 -6.23 7.87
N LEU A 38 -0.91 -5.54 6.76
CA LEU A 38 -1.51 -5.90 5.48
C LEU A 38 -0.42 -6.43 4.55
N GLU A 39 -0.49 -7.71 4.24
CA GLU A 39 0.46 -8.38 3.35
C GLU A 39 -0.15 -8.60 1.97
N GLY A 40 0.66 -8.53 0.93
CA GLY A 40 0.20 -8.85 -0.42
C GLY A 40 0.91 -8.06 -1.51
N PRO A 41 0.70 -8.41 -2.77
CA PRO A 41 1.42 -7.82 -3.89
C PRO A 41 1.11 -6.33 -4.06
N THR A 42 2.00 -5.63 -4.79
CA THR A 42 1.80 -4.22 -5.10
C THR A 42 0.50 -4.00 -5.87
N GLY A 43 -0.17 -2.86 -5.63
CA GLY A 43 -1.42 -2.51 -6.33
C GLY A 43 -2.60 -3.42 -6.02
N SER A 44 -2.57 -4.22 -4.94
CA SER A 44 -3.70 -5.02 -4.45
C SER A 44 -4.72 -4.22 -3.64
N GLY A 45 -4.44 -2.93 -3.34
CA GLY A 45 -5.40 -2.04 -2.65
C GLY A 45 -5.23 -1.94 -1.14
N LYS A 46 -4.13 -2.44 -0.55
CA LYS A 46 -3.82 -2.36 0.90
C LYS A 46 -3.97 -0.94 1.46
N THR A 47 -3.14 -0.04 0.96
CA THR A 47 -3.08 1.35 1.42
C THR A 47 -4.38 2.12 1.11
N MET A 48 -5.05 1.80 -0.02
CA MET A 48 -6.32 2.39 -0.39
C MET A 48 -7.42 2.04 0.62
N ALA A 49 -7.47 0.79 1.11
CA ALA A 49 -8.43 0.35 2.12
C ALA A 49 -8.35 1.20 3.40
N ILE A 50 -7.12 1.42 3.89
CA ILE A 50 -6.88 2.21 5.10
C ILE A 50 -7.21 3.69 4.87
N ARG A 51 -6.78 4.28 3.75
CA ARG A 51 -7.08 5.67 3.40
C ARG A 51 -8.58 5.91 3.29
N TRP A 52 -9.30 4.99 2.64
CA TRP A 52 -10.76 5.05 2.53
C TRP A 52 -11.44 4.96 3.91
N LEU A 53 -10.96 4.06 4.79
CA LEU A 53 -11.48 3.94 6.15
C LEU A 53 -11.25 5.22 6.95
N ALA A 54 -10.04 5.80 6.91
CA ALA A 54 -9.70 7.06 7.56
C ALA A 54 -10.64 8.20 7.13
N ARG A 55 -10.89 8.30 5.82
CA ARG A 55 -11.83 9.29 5.26
C ARG A 55 -13.26 9.08 5.77
N LYS A 56 -13.77 7.85 5.76
CA LYS A 56 -15.13 7.54 6.24
C LYS A 56 -15.30 7.81 7.73
N LEU A 57 -14.25 7.60 8.52
CA LEU A 57 -14.23 7.89 9.95
C LEU A 57 -13.92 9.36 10.26
N ARG A 58 -13.46 10.14 9.27
CA ARG A 58 -13.01 11.53 9.43
C ARG A 58 -11.88 11.65 10.46
N VAL A 59 -10.95 10.73 10.44
CA VAL A 59 -9.79 10.71 11.34
C VAL A 59 -8.50 11.09 10.60
N PRO A 60 -7.52 11.69 11.29
CA PRO A 60 -6.22 11.97 10.72
C PRO A 60 -5.56 10.71 10.17
N TYR A 61 -4.88 10.85 9.04
CA TYR A 61 -4.20 9.77 8.34
C TYR A 61 -2.81 10.25 7.91
N MET A 62 -1.79 9.52 8.30
CA MET A 62 -0.41 9.76 7.89
C MET A 62 0.16 8.47 7.32
N ARG A 63 0.61 8.53 6.06
CA ARG A 63 1.32 7.44 5.40
C ARG A 63 2.77 7.82 5.22
N VAL A 64 3.66 6.94 5.64
CA VAL A 64 5.10 7.04 5.38
C VAL A 64 5.53 5.83 4.57
N ASN A 65 6.09 6.05 3.40
CA ASN A 65 6.69 4.99 2.61
C ASN A 65 8.12 4.77 3.11
N LEU A 66 8.32 3.66 3.80
CA LEU A 66 9.62 3.30 4.38
C LEU A 66 10.53 2.75 3.28
N ASN A 67 11.78 3.18 3.31
CA ASN A 67 12.80 2.74 2.35
C ASN A 67 14.19 2.85 2.99
N GLY A 68 15.22 2.40 2.29
CA GLY A 68 16.60 2.42 2.78
C GLY A 68 17.17 3.79 3.15
N GLY A 69 16.53 4.88 2.74
CA GLY A 69 16.91 6.26 3.09
C GLY A 69 16.09 6.87 4.23
N THR A 70 15.10 6.16 4.78
CA THR A 70 14.29 6.66 5.90
C THR A 70 15.16 6.72 7.16
N THR A 71 15.15 7.87 7.85
CA THR A 71 15.93 8.10 9.07
C THR A 71 15.09 8.05 10.33
N VAL A 72 15.73 7.87 11.48
CA VAL A 72 15.06 7.91 12.79
C VAL A 72 14.49 9.31 13.03
N GLU A 73 15.20 10.35 12.61
CA GLU A 73 14.81 11.76 12.75
C GLU A 73 13.50 12.06 12.00
N ASP A 74 13.29 11.44 10.83
CA ASP A 74 12.05 11.60 10.06
C ASP A 74 10.83 11.10 10.85
N LEU A 75 10.99 9.99 11.58
CA LEU A 75 9.90 9.38 12.33
C LEU A 75 9.78 9.95 13.74
N VAL A 76 10.88 10.09 14.45
CA VAL A 76 10.94 10.44 15.86
C VAL A 76 10.99 11.97 16.07
N GLY A 77 11.88 12.64 15.35
CA GLY A 77 12.05 14.09 15.43
C GLY A 77 13.49 14.51 15.60
N GLN A 78 13.72 15.82 15.51
CA GLN A 78 15.05 16.40 15.55
C GLN A 78 15.02 17.87 16.02
N TRP A 79 16.16 18.36 16.45
CA TRP A 79 16.37 19.78 16.68
C TRP A 79 16.53 20.52 15.35
N ILE A 80 15.74 21.56 15.15
CA ILE A 80 15.83 22.45 13.99
C ILE A 80 16.21 23.85 14.45
N TYR A 81 17.03 24.55 13.66
CA TYR A 81 17.32 25.95 13.88
C TYR A 81 16.25 26.82 13.21
N LYS A 82 15.50 27.55 14.01
CA LYS A 82 14.43 28.42 13.51
C LYS A 82 14.34 29.69 14.37
N ASP A 83 14.10 30.84 13.73
CA ASP A 83 13.87 32.12 14.40
C ASP A 83 14.96 32.51 15.41
N GLY A 84 16.24 32.20 15.13
CA GLY A 84 17.38 32.52 15.96
C GLY A 84 17.66 31.55 17.12
N GLY A 85 16.99 30.42 17.20
CA GLY A 85 17.17 29.40 18.24
C GLY A 85 16.95 27.99 17.77
N PHE A 86 17.33 27.03 18.64
CA PHE A 86 17.02 25.63 18.41
C PHE A 86 15.63 25.28 18.97
N THR A 87 14.81 24.64 18.15
CA THR A 87 13.48 24.17 18.52
C THR A 87 13.35 22.70 18.15
N TRP A 88 12.77 21.90 19.03
CA TRP A 88 12.47 20.52 18.74
C TRP A 88 11.31 20.43 17.73
N SER A 89 11.45 19.61 16.71
CA SER A 89 10.40 19.27 15.75
C SER A 89 10.09 17.78 15.85
N ASP A 90 8.88 17.43 16.32
CA ASP A 90 8.45 16.05 16.32
C ASP A 90 8.42 15.49 14.90
N GLY A 91 8.94 14.28 14.74
CA GLY A 91 8.81 13.49 13.51
C GLY A 91 7.36 13.04 13.28
N VAL A 92 7.13 12.46 12.11
CA VAL A 92 5.76 12.11 11.69
C VAL A 92 5.11 11.06 12.61
N LEU A 93 5.85 10.07 13.09
CA LEU A 93 5.36 9.05 14.01
C LEU A 93 5.05 9.66 15.39
N THR A 94 5.98 10.38 15.99
CA THR A 94 5.81 11.04 17.29
C THR A 94 4.59 11.97 17.29
N ARG A 95 4.42 12.73 16.21
CA ARG A 95 3.25 13.60 16.02
C ARG A 95 1.95 12.81 16.04
N MET A 96 1.88 11.72 15.29
CA MET A 96 0.67 10.88 15.27
C MET A 96 0.42 10.19 16.62
N MET A 97 1.47 9.76 17.33
CA MET A 97 1.35 9.20 18.69
C MET A 97 0.76 10.20 19.67
N ARG A 98 1.14 11.50 19.59
CA ARG A 98 0.62 12.54 20.48
C ARG A 98 -0.82 12.94 20.19
N TYR A 99 -1.16 13.08 18.91
CA TYR A 99 -2.43 13.69 18.50
C TYR A 99 -3.48 12.69 18.02
N GLY A 100 -3.10 11.44 17.83
CA GLY A 100 -4.00 10.39 17.36
C GLY A 100 -4.18 10.38 15.84
N GLY A 101 -4.89 9.36 15.39
CA GLY A 101 -5.15 9.08 13.99
C GLY A 101 -4.54 7.77 13.52
N ILE A 102 -4.59 7.52 12.23
CA ILE A 102 -4.09 6.31 11.60
C ILE A 102 -2.71 6.58 11.03
N PHE A 103 -1.69 5.94 11.59
CA PHE A 103 -0.33 5.95 11.06
C PHE A 103 -0.10 4.69 10.22
N VAL A 104 0.32 4.88 8.98
CA VAL A 104 0.60 3.78 8.05
C VAL A 104 2.09 3.74 7.70
N ALA A 105 2.78 2.72 8.18
CA ALA A 105 4.13 2.35 7.79
C ALA A 105 4.06 1.50 6.50
N ASP A 106 4.15 2.14 5.34
CA ASP A 106 4.06 1.45 4.05
C ASP A 106 5.42 0.86 3.67
N GLU A 107 5.41 -0.37 3.15
CA GLU A 107 6.60 -1.14 2.79
C GLU A 107 7.56 -1.36 3.99
N ILE A 108 7.01 -1.75 5.15
CA ILE A 108 7.77 -1.90 6.40
C ILE A 108 9.01 -2.80 6.26
N ASN A 109 8.96 -3.79 5.37
CA ASN A 109 10.06 -4.72 5.11
C ASN A 109 11.20 -4.11 4.26
N ALA A 110 11.04 -2.89 3.74
CA ALA A 110 12.10 -2.11 3.08
C ALA A 110 12.82 -1.15 4.06
N ALA A 111 12.35 -1.04 5.30
CA ALA A 111 12.90 -0.13 6.30
C ALA A 111 14.30 -0.54 6.76
N PRO A 112 15.18 0.41 7.11
CA PRO A 112 16.42 0.15 7.82
C PRO A 112 16.18 -0.51 9.19
N THR A 113 17.16 -1.24 9.70
CA THR A 113 17.06 -1.94 10.97
C THR A 113 16.80 -0.99 12.14
N GLU A 114 17.40 0.20 12.12
CA GLU A 114 17.23 1.25 13.12
C GLU A 114 15.78 1.71 13.23
N ILE A 115 15.10 1.83 12.10
CA ILE A 115 13.68 2.14 12.03
C ILE A 115 12.84 1.03 12.63
N LEU A 116 13.15 -0.23 12.31
CA LEU A 116 12.44 -1.38 12.85
C LEU A 116 12.57 -1.46 14.40
N PHE A 117 13.71 -1.06 14.97
CA PHE A 117 13.87 -0.96 16.43
C PHE A 117 12.97 0.12 17.05
N VAL A 118 12.85 1.28 16.41
CA VAL A 118 11.90 2.33 16.85
C VAL A 118 10.48 1.80 16.83
N LEU A 119 10.09 1.16 15.72
CA LEU A 119 8.74 0.62 15.55
C LEU A 119 8.43 -0.51 16.53
N ASN A 120 9.41 -1.33 16.92
CA ASN A 120 9.24 -2.35 17.96
C ASN A 120 8.69 -1.75 19.26
N SER A 121 9.27 -0.62 19.70
CA SER A 121 8.85 0.05 20.95
C SER A 121 7.43 0.62 20.88
N VAL A 122 7.01 1.07 19.70
CA VAL A 122 5.65 1.60 19.47
C VAL A 122 4.61 0.49 19.37
N LEU A 123 5.01 -0.68 18.84
CA LEU A 123 4.14 -1.85 18.66
C LEU A 123 3.99 -2.71 19.91
N ASP A 124 4.84 -2.49 20.92
CA ASP A 124 4.79 -3.18 22.19
C ASP A 124 3.59 -2.72 23.05
N ASP A 125 3.30 -3.42 24.13
CA ASP A 125 2.18 -3.12 25.04
C ASP A 125 2.27 -1.72 25.66
N GLU A 126 3.48 -1.23 25.91
CA GLU A 126 3.69 0.12 26.46
C GLU A 126 3.47 1.23 25.43
N ARG A 127 3.49 0.93 24.14
CA ARG A 127 3.21 1.84 23.02
C ARG A 127 3.91 3.18 23.14
N LYS A 128 5.22 3.17 23.39
CA LYS A 128 6.03 4.37 23.67
C LYS A 128 7.25 4.50 22.77
N VAL A 129 7.73 5.72 22.63
CA VAL A 129 9.04 6.05 22.06
C VAL A 129 9.77 6.98 23.02
N VAL A 130 11.08 6.78 23.17
CA VAL A 130 11.95 7.65 23.98
C VAL A 130 12.70 8.61 23.06
N LEU A 131 12.49 9.89 23.24
CA LEU A 131 13.18 10.96 22.49
C LEU A 131 14.55 11.22 23.15
N THR A 132 15.53 10.37 22.85
CA THR A 132 16.85 10.44 23.48
C THR A 132 17.56 11.77 23.25
N GLN A 133 17.36 12.38 22.10
CA GLN A 133 17.91 13.70 21.76
C GLN A 133 17.16 14.87 22.44
N LYS A 134 16.02 14.63 23.07
CA LYS A 134 15.18 15.59 23.78
C LYS A 134 15.09 15.22 25.26
N ASP A 135 16.22 15.21 25.94
CA ASP A 135 16.36 14.93 27.38
C ASP A 135 15.67 13.61 27.85
N GLY A 136 15.51 12.64 26.93
CA GLY A 136 14.87 11.38 27.25
C GLY A 136 13.35 11.48 27.46
N GLU A 137 12.70 12.48 26.90
CA GLU A 137 11.22 12.58 26.93
C GLU A 137 10.59 11.29 26.45
N VAL A 138 9.65 10.73 27.21
CA VAL A 138 8.87 9.56 26.83
C VAL A 138 7.55 10.00 26.21
N VAL A 139 7.31 9.60 24.98
CA VAL A 139 6.03 9.80 24.29
C VAL A 139 5.27 8.49 24.25
N THR A 140 4.14 8.42 24.94
CA THR A 140 3.22 7.30 24.87
C THR A 140 2.13 7.60 23.85
N ALA A 141 1.76 6.61 23.05
CA ALA A 141 0.70 6.76 22.07
C ALA A 141 -0.65 7.03 22.76
N CYS A 142 -1.35 8.05 22.31
CA CYS A 142 -2.69 8.36 22.82
C CYS A 142 -3.72 7.30 22.38
N ASP A 143 -4.89 7.32 23.03
CA ASP A 143 -5.96 6.33 22.78
C ASP A 143 -6.50 6.36 21.34
N ASP A 144 -6.36 7.48 20.64
CA ASP A 144 -6.81 7.62 19.26
C ASP A 144 -5.76 7.23 18.20
N PHE A 145 -4.57 6.80 18.63
CA PHE A 145 -3.53 6.35 17.73
C PHE A 145 -3.72 4.90 17.30
N TRP A 146 -3.72 4.63 16.01
CA TRP A 146 -3.73 3.28 15.44
C TRP A 146 -2.59 3.08 14.46
N PHE A 147 -1.81 2.02 14.67
CA PHE A 147 -0.67 1.66 13.83
C PHE A 147 -1.07 0.59 12.81
N VAL A 148 -0.79 0.87 11.56
CA VAL A 148 -0.94 -0.08 10.45
C VAL A 148 0.38 -0.16 9.68
N ALA A 149 0.79 -1.37 9.33
CA ALA A 149 1.88 -1.58 8.40
C ALA A 149 1.38 -2.25 7.12
N THR A 150 2.06 -2.00 6.02
CA THR A 150 1.91 -2.80 4.80
C THR A 150 3.24 -3.42 4.41
N MET A 151 3.20 -4.58 3.79
CA MET A 151 4.37 -5.19 3.18
C MET A 151 4.02 -5.92 1.88
N ASN A 152 4.99 -6.02 1.01
CA ASN A 152 4.90 -6.83 -0.19
C ASN A 152 5.57 -8.19 0.08
N PRO A 153 5.10 -9.32 -0.50
CA PRO A 153 5.75 -10.62 -0.37
C PRO A 153 7.20 -10.58 -0.86
N GLU A 154 8.11 -11.22 -0.12
CA GLU A 154 9.55 -11.17 -0.34
C GLU A 154 9.99 -11.70 -1.70
N ASN A 155 9.32 -12.72 -2.19
CA ASN A 155 9.72 -13.43 -3.41
C ASN A 155 9.49 -12.65 -4.71
N LEU A 156 8.87 -11.47 -4.63
CA LEU A 156 8.45 -10.71 -5.80
C LEU A 156 9.21 -9.39 -6.00
N TYR A 157 10.05 -8.95 -5.02
CA TYR A 157 10.66 -7.62 -5.08
C TYR A 157 12.10 -7.62 -4.58
N GLU A 158 13.02 -7.10 -5.40
CA GLU A 158 14.41 -6.85 -5.01
C GLU A 158 14.47 -5.82 -3.86
N GLY A 159 15.30 -6.09 -2.85
CA GLY A 159 15.53 -5.17 -1.72
C GLY A 159 14.58 -5.32 -0.54
N THR A 160 13.58 -6.21 -0.60
CA THR A 160 12.74 -6.53 0.56
C THR A 160 13.39 -7.62 1.41
N LYS A 161 13.33 -7.46 2.74
CA LYS A 161 13.86 -8.43 3.72
C LYS A 161 12.69 -9.13 4.42
N MET A 162 12.97 -10.32 4.97
CA MET A 162 12.03 -10.93 5.91
C MET A 162 11.81 -10.01 7.10
N LEU A 163 10.54 -9.80 7.44
CA LEU A 163 10.23 -9.14 8.68
C LEU A 163 10.64 -10.07 9.82
N ASN A 164 11.41 -9.54 10.79
CA ASN A 164 11.82 -10.30 11.96
C ASN A 164 10.57 -10.87 12.66
N GLU A 165 10.61 -12.16 13.04
CA GLU A 165 9.51 -12.86 13.70
C GLU A 165 9.02 -12.13 14.96
N ALA A 166 9.96 -11.58 15.77
CA ALA A 166 9.61 -10.82 16.95
C ALA A 166 8.83 -9.52 16.64
N LEU A 167 9.12 -8.86 15.52
CA LEU A 167 8.34 -7.70 15.08
C LEU A 167 7.00 -8.13 14.51
N ARG A 168 6.98 -9.25 13.76
CA ARG A 168 5.75 -9.80 13.17
C ARG A 168 4.74 -10.22 14.26
N ASP A 169 5.20 -10.81 15.34
CA ASP A 169 4.37 -11.23 16.49
C ASP A 169 3.64 -10.05 17.20
N ARG A 170 4.16 -8.84 17.04
CA ARG A 170 3.53 -7.62 17.58
C ARG A 170 2.31 -7.12 16.78
N PHE A 171 2.03 -7.73 15.63
CA PHE A 171 0.82 -7.46 14.86
C PHE A 171 -0.29 -8.43 15.25
N GLN A 172 -1.28 -7.96 16.00
CA GLN A 172 -2.41 -8.79 16.44
C GLN A 172 -3.39 -9.09 15.29
N VAL A 173 -3.37 -8.30 14.23
CA VAL A 173 -4.19 -8.51 13.03
C VAL A 173 -3.29 -8.55 11.82
N VAL A 174 -3.25 -9.70 11.15
CA VAL A 174 -2.53 -9.88 9.88
C VAL A 174 -3.56 -10.23 8.82
N LEU A 175 -3.61 -9.45 7.74
CA LEU A 175 -4.55 -9.67 6.64
C LEU A 175 -3.77 -9.81 5.33
N GLU A 176 -4.07 -10.88 4.62
CA GLU A 176 -3.53 -11.12 3.30
C GLU A 176 -4.40 -10.48 2.22
N TYR A 177 -3.78 -9.71 1.37
CA TYR A 177 -4.39 -9.02 0.23
C TYR A 177 -3.82 -9.61 -1.06
N ASP A 178 -4.67 -10.22 -1.85
CA ASP A 178 -4.31 -10.69 -3.18
C ASP A 178 -5.14 -9.98 -4.27
N TYR A 179 -4.81 -10.19 -5.53
CA TYR A 179 -5.63 -9.71 -6.63
C TYR A 179 -6.98 -10.44 -6.64
N SER A 180 -8.06 -9.68 -6.61
CA SER A 180 -9.40 -10.24 -6.54
C SER A 180 -10.18 -10.00 -7.83
N ARG A 181 -10.48 -11.08 -8.55
CA ARG A 181 -11.31 -11.00 -9.76
C ARG A 181 -12.69 -10.37 -9.48
N GLU A 182 -13.24 -10.58 -8.29
CA GLU A 182 -14.53 -9.98 -7.90
C GLU A 182 -14.40 -8.46 -7.78
N VAL A 183 -13.31 -7.96 -7.19
CA VAL A 183 -13.02 -6.53 -7.10
C VAL A 183 -12.75 -5.95 -8.50
N GLU A 184 -11.94 -6.63 -9.29
CA GLU A 184 -11.58 -6.21 -10.65
C GLU A 184 -12.79 -6.12 -11.58
N LYS A 185 -13.76 -7.02 -11.47
CA LYS A 185 -15.05 -6.93 -12.17
C LYS A 185 -15.87 -5.70 -11.75
N LYS A 186 -15.89 -5.38 -10.47
CA LYS A 186 -16.59 -4.18 -9.97
C LYS A 186 -15.90 -2.87 -10.36
N LEU A 187 -14.62 -2.92 -10.74
CA LEU A 187 -13.88 -1.82 -11.37
C LEU A 187 -14.16 -1.72 -12.88
N GLU A 188 -15.16 -2.49 -13.37
CA GLU A 188 -15.58 -2.51 -14.77
C GLU A 188 -14.45 -2.92 -15.73
N LEU A 189 -13.54 -3.78 -15.27
CA LEU A 189 -12.56 -4.38 -16.14
C LEU A 189 -13.23 -5.49 -16.96
N THR A 190 -12.98 -5.50 -18.27
CA THR A 190 -13.60 -6.47 -19.19
C THR A 190 -13.15 -7.90 -18.90
N ASP A 191 -14.00 -8.87 -19.15
CA ASP A 191 -13.66 -10.30 -18.96
C ASP A 191 -12.42 -10.71 -19.77
N ASP A 192 -12.24 -10.15 -20.99
CA ASP A 192 -11.04 -10.40 -21.80
C ASP A 192 -9.76 -9.91 -21.12
N LEU A 193 -9.79 -8.71 -20.52
CA LEU A 193 -8.66 -8.16 -19.78
C LEU A 193 -8.36 -8.98 -18.50
N LEU A 194 -9.40 -9.46 -17.83
CA LEU A 194 -9.25 -10.31 -16.65
C LEU A 194 -8.67 -11.69 -17.00
N GLU A 195 -9.03 -12.27 -18.16
CA GLU A 195 -8.42 -13.50 -18.64
C GLU A 195 -6.93 -13.30 -19.03
N ILE A 196 -6.60 -12.19 -19.68
CA ILE A 196 -5.22 -11.81 -19.96
C ILE A 196 -4.43 -11.67 -18.65
N ALA A 197 -4.98 -10.96 -17.68
CA ALA A 197 -4.34 -10.79 -16.37
C ALA A 197 -4.09 -12.14 -15.68
N LYS A 198 -5.06 -13.07 -15.76
CA LYS A 198 -4.93 -14.42 -15.24
C LYS A 198 -3.79 -15.17 -15.93
N MET A 199 -3.78 -15.19 -17.28
CA MET A 199 -2.74 -15.86 -18.07
C MET A 199 -1.33 -15.33 -17.76
N LEU A 200 -1.20 -14.01 -17.58
CA LEU A 200 0.07 -13.38 -17.22
C LEU A 200 0.50 -13.72 -15.79
N ARG A 201 -0.44 -13.72 -14.83
CA ARG A 201 -0.17 -14.05 -13.43
C ARG A 201 0.17 -15.51 -13.20
N GLU A 202 -0.35 -16.43 -14.03
CA GLU A 202 -0.05 -17.88 -13.95
C GLU A 202 1.34 -18.24 -14.49
N ARG A 203 2.02 -17.31 -15.20
CA ARG A 203 3.35 -17.52 -15.77
C ARG A 203 4.48 -16.92 -14.92
N ASN A 204 4.45 -17.19 -13.63
CA ASN A 204 5.42 -16.65 -12.66
C ASN A 204 6.88 -16.99 -12.98
N ASP A 205 7.13 -18.11 -13.67
CA ASP A 205 8.47 -18.51 -14.07
C ASP A 205 9.04 -17.68 -15.24
N GLU A 206 8.17 -17.08 -16.05
CA GLU A 206 8.53 -16.34 -17.26
C GLU A 206 8.28 -14.84 -17.12
N ILE A 207 7.37 -14.42 -16.22
CA ILE A 207 6.96 -13.03 -16.00
C ILE A 207 7.12 -12.70 -14.52
N ARG A 208 8.15 -11.96 -14.18
CA ARG A 208 8.46 -11.47 -12.82
C ARG A 208 7.75 -10.15 -12.52
N THR A 209 7.46 -9.36 -13.56
CA THR A 209 6.74 -8.09 -13.41
C THR A 209 5.32 -8.32 -12.91
N PRO A 210 4.91 -7.78 -11.75
CA PRO A 210 3.58 -7.99 -11.20
C PRO A 210 2.48 -7.37 -12.07
N VAL A 211 1.49 -8.17 -12.44
CA VAL A 211 0.29 -7.71 -13.16
C VAL A 211 -0.75 -7.24 -12.15
N SER A 212 -0.56 -6.04 -11.61
CA SER A 212 -1.38 -5.50 -10.54
C SER A 212 -2.75 -5.01 -11.03
N THR A 213 -3.75 -5.03 -10.13
CA THR A 213 -5.07 -4.40 -10.40
C THR A 213 -4.92 -2.93 -10.84
N ARG A 214 -3.98 -2.19 -10.24
CA ARG A 214 -3.63 -0.82 -10.65
C ARG A 214 -3.19 -0.75 -12.11
N ALA A 215 -2.35 -1.70 -12.55
CA ALA A 215 -1.88 -1.74 -13.94
C ALA A 215 -3.03 -2.02 -14.93
N LEU A 216 -4.01 -2.83 -14.52
CA LEU A 216 -5.20 -3.12 -15.34
C LEU A 216 -6.13 -1.89 -15.44
N VAL A 217 -6.37 -1.19 -14.33
CA VAL A 217 -7.14 0.06 -14.34
C VAL A 217 -6.49 1.10 -15.24
N GLN A 218 -5.18 1.31 -15.09
CA GLN A 218 -4.42 2.21 -15.97
C GLN A 218 -4.47 1.80 -17.44
N PHE A 219 -4.49 0.49 -17.72
CA PHE A 219 -4.65 0.02 -19.08
C PHE A 219 -6.03 0.39 -19.65
N LYS A 220 -7.11 0.20 -18.87
CA LYS A 220 -8.47 0.64 -19.25
C LYS A 220 -8.51 2.14 -19.54
N GLU A 221 -8.02 2.97 -18.62
CA GLU A 221 -7.95 4.42 -18.78
C GLU A 221 -7.14 4.83 -20.03
N ASN A 222 -6.00 4.17 -20.26
CA ASN A 222 -5.18 4.43 -21.45
C ASN A 222 -5.90 4.03 -22.76
N CYS A 223 -6.74 2.98 -22.73
CA CYS A 223 -7.56 2.63 -23.90
C CYS A 223 -8.57 3.72 -24.23
N GLU A 224 -9.18 4.32 -23.22
CA GLU A 224 -10.14 5.42 -23.37
C GLU A 224 -9.47 6.72 -23.89
N LEU A 225 -8.28 7.04 -23.37
CA LEU A 225 -7.58 8.29 -23.70
C LEU A 225 -6.77 8.22 -25.00
N PHE A 226 -6.12 7.10 -25.27
CA PHE A 226 -5.12 6.99 -26.35
C PHE A 226 -5.45 5.93 -27.40
N GLY A 227 -6.56 5.24 -27.23
CA GLY A 227 -6.95 4.12 -28.06
C GLY A 227 -6.18 2.83 -27.75
N LEU A 228 -6.77 1.70 -28.13
CA LEU A 228 -6.30 0.36 -27.77
C LEU A 228 -4.87 0.06 -28.23
N ARG A 229 -4.49 0.48 -29.44
CA ARG A 229 -3.16 0.20 -30.01
C ARG A 229 -2.04 0.78 -29.15
N LEU A 230 -2.16 2.05 -28.78
CA LEU A 230 -1.13 2.73 -27.98
C LEU A 230 -1.16 2.27 -26.53
N ALA A 231 -2.34 2.05 -25.94
CA ALA A 231 -2.50 1.51 -24.60
C ALA A 231 -1.80 0.14 -24.43
N ARG A 232 -1.88 -0.73 -25.46
CA ARG A 232 -1.20 -2.03 -25.46
C ARG A 232 0.32 -1.86 -25.43
N GLU A 233 0.88 -1.00 -26.25
CA GLU A 233 2.33 -0.74 -26.21
C GLU A 233 2.75 -0.14 -24.88
N MET A 234 1.99 0.81 -24.31
CA MET A 234 2.24 1.37 -22.99
C MET A 234 2.21 0.29 -21.89
N PHE A 235 1.28 -0.65 -21.99
CA PHE A 235 1.18 -1.76 -21.04
C PHE A 235 2.39 -2.70 -21.13
N VAL A 236 2.79 -3.08 -22.35
CA VAL A 236 3.97 -3.91 -22.61
C VAL A 236 5.25 -3.26 -22.08
N GLN A 237 5.38 -1.92 -22.22
CA GLN A 237 6.58 -1.22 -21.73
C GLN A 237 6.76 -1.27 -20.20
N LYS A 238 5.74 -1.62 -19.43
CA LYS A 238 5.84 -1.81 -17.98
C LYS A 238 6.61 -3.08 -17.59
N PHE A 239 6.78 -4.02 -18.51
CA PHE A 239 7.45 -5.29 -18.29
C PHE A 239 8.94 -5.21 -18.61
N HIS A 240 9.74 -6.07 -17.98
CA HIS A 240 11.14 -6.24 -18.33
C HIS A 240 11.30 -6.59 -19.82
N VAL A 241 12.43 -6.22 -20.41
CA VAL A 241 12.65 -6.34 -21.86
C VAL A 241 12.49 -7.78 -22.36
N ASP A 242 12.95 -8.75 -21.59
CA ASP A 242 12.86 -10.19 -21.85
C ASP A 242 11.42 -10.73 -21.80
N GLU A 243 10.57 -10.13 -20.98
CA GLU A 243 9.15 -10.53 -20.81
C GLU A 243 8.24 -9.99 -21.91
N ARG A 244 8.60 -8.88 -22.56
CA ARG A 244 7.74 -8.12 -23.48
C ARG A 244 7.24 -8.94 -24.66
N LYS A 245 8.03 -9.90 -25.14
CA LYS A 245 7.64 -10.77 -26.25
C LYS A 245 6.44 -11.64 -25.86
N ILE A 246 6.52 -12.30 -24.71
CA ILE A 246 5.48 -13.18 -24.18
C ILE A 246 4.21 -12.37 -23.87
N VAL A 247 4.37 -11.19 -23.27
CA VAL A 247 3.24 -10.30 -22.99
C VAL A 247 2.51 -9.89 -24.27
N ARG A 248 3.24 -9.54 -25.34
CA ARG A 248 2.63 -9.23 -26.66
C ARG A 248 1.89 -10.42 -27.23
N GLU A 249 2.45 -11.61 -27.16
CA GLU A 249 1.80 -12.84 -27.65
C GLU A 249 0.48 -13.09 -26.91
N ILE A 250 0.45 -12.99 -25.59
CA ILE A 250 -0.77 -13.16 -24.79
C ILE A 250 -1.81 -12.08 -25.12
N LEU A 251 -1.40 -10.81 -25.23
CA LEU A 251 -2.29 -9.73 -25.62
C LEU A 251 -2.89 -9.94 -27.03
N ASN A 252 -2.13 -10.55 -27.95
CA ASN A 252 -2.61 -10.83 -29.31
C ASN A 252 -3.65 -11.97 -29.35
N LEU A 253 -3.52 -12.97 -28.49
CA LEU A 253 -4.43 -14.13 -28.48
C LEU A 253 -5.89 -13.77 -28.23
N LYS A 254 -6.17 -12.76 -27.41
CA LYS A 254 -7.53 -12.44 -26.94
C LYS A 254 -8.18 -11.22 -27.61
N TYR A 255 -7.39 -10.24 -28.08
CA TYR A 255 -7.94 -9.00 -28.66
C TYR A 255 -8.24 -9.03 -30.15
N ILE A 256 -7.88 -10.10 -30.85
CA ILE A 256 -8.17 -10.23 -32.31
C ILE A 256 -9.69 -10.29 -32.57
N THR A 257 -10.50 -10.67 -31.61
CA THR A 257 -11.93 -10.92 -31.81
C THR A 257 -12.78 -9.64 -31.81
N LYS A 258 -12.44 -8.61 -31.05
CA LYS A 258 -13.27 -7.37 -30.95
C LYS A 258 -12.80 -6.18 -31.78
N CYS A 259 -11.51 -6.12 -32.19
CA CYS A 259 -11.04 -5.05 -33.08
C CYS A 259 -11.57 -5.14 -34.52
N LYS A 260 -12.14 -6.30 -34.92
CA LYS A 260 -12.78 -6.42 -36.25
C LYS A 260 -14.13 -5.75 -36.31
N GLU A 261 -14.78 -5.45 -35.20
CA GLU A 261 -16.09 -4.79 -35.16
C GLU A 261 -15.98 -3.26 -35.02
N ALA A 262 -14.94 -2.73 -34.39
CA ALA A 262 -14.74 -1.30 -34.22
C ALA A 262 -14.19 -0.62 -35.50
N ASN A 263 -13.36 -1.29 -36.29
CA ASN A 263 -12.81 -0.76 -37.54
C ASN A 263 -13.76 -0.89 -38.75
N LYS A 264 -15.04 -1.24 -38.57
CA LYS A 264 -16.03 -1.19 -39.64
C LYS A 264 -16.81 0.12 -39.69
N ASN A 265 -16.56 1.04 -38.76
CA ASN A 265 -17.24 2.33 -38.65
C ASN A 265 -16.29 3.56 -38.75
N GLU A 266 -15.08 3.38 -39.28
CA GLU A 266 -14.23 4.49 -39.75
C GLU A 266 -14.12 4.50 -41.28
#